data_d8b18535a5e6512cef3936a2267f749b
#
_entry.id   d8b18535a5e6512cef3936a2267f749b
#
_cell.length_a   1.000
_cell.length_b   1.000
_cell.length_c   1.000
_cell.angle_alpha   90.00
_cell.angle_beta   90.00
_cell.angle_gamma   90.00
#
_symmetry.space_group_name_H-M   'P 1'
#
loop_
_entity.id
_entity.type
_entity.pdbx_description
1 polymer ?
#
loop_
_entity_poly.entity_id
_entity_poly.type
_entity_poly.pdbx_seq_one_letter_code
_entity_poly.pdbx_strand_id
1 'polypeptide(L)'
;MKPIQDFKGNEMRWYTTGFARSNNELMDADGETYATLVWKSILMSKAVGSCAKGNYEFKWAGFLRRHVPIVETSSGNKIGELRLGLFDSGWLQMENGRRFQFKQISWKGRWSFFDDLGEKQCTLAFHSWMSRGGDAIIAVNATLNPDLPILLLVGWYAMNMINAEAITTMSYG
;
A
#
# COMPACT_ATOMS: atom_id res chain seq x y z
N MET A 1 13.80 -4.84 10.32
CA MET A 1 12.77 -5.34 9.37
C MET A 1 13.38 -6.47 8.56
N LYS A 2 12.66 -7.57 8.43
CA LYS A 2 13.07 -8.69 7.59
C LYS A 2 12.80 -8.42 6.11
N PRO A 3 13.64 -8.95 5.20
CA PRO A 3 13.32 -8.93 3.77
C PRO A 3 12.05 -9.76 3.49
N ILE A 4 11.19 -9.27 2.59
CA ILE A 4 9.95 -9.97 2.24
C ILE A 4 10.22 -11.32 1.57
N GLN A 5 11.39 -11.49 0.96
CA GLN A 5 11.85 -12.75 0.35
C GLN A 5 12.04 -13.87 1.36
N ASP A 6 12.25 -13.54 2.63
CA ASP A 6 12.41 -14.51 3.72
C ASP A 6 11.06 -14.98 4.29
N PHE A 7 9.97 -14.36 3.86
CA PHE A 7 8.62 -14.73 4.27
C PHE A 7 8.19 -16.06 3.65
N LYS A 8 7.87 -17.03 4.48
CA LYS A 8 7.50 -18.38 4.06
C LYS A 8 5.99 -18.65 4.06
N GLY A 9 5.22 -17.70 4.56
CA GLY A 9 3.76 -17.78 4.60
C GLY A 9 3.09 -17.18 3.36
N ASN A 10 1.78 -17.07 3.42
CA ASN A 10 0.97 -16.40 2.40
C ASN A 10 0.13 -15.24 2.97
N GLU A 11 0.10 -15.04 4.28
CA GLU A 11 -0.68 -14.01 4.94
C GLU A 11 0.15 -13.27 5.97
N MET A 12 0.13 -11.95 5.88
CA MET A 12 0.63 -11.00 6.87
C MET A 12 -0.50 -10.08 7.31
N ARG A 13 -0.28 -9.32 8.38
CA ARG A 13 -1.26 -8.37 8.90
C ARG A 13 -0.69 -6.99 9.08
N TRP A 14 -1.47 -5.99 8.68
CA TRP A 14 -1.23 -4.61 9.02
C TRP A 14 -1.83 -4.31 10.39
N TYR A 15 -0.99 -3.89 11.31
CA TYR A 15 -1.37 -3.42 12.63
C TYR A 15 -1.20 -1.90 12.68
N THR A 16 -2.22 -1.22 13.19
CA THR A 16 -2.12 0.23 13.42
C THR A 16 -1.80 0.47 14.87
N THR A 17 -0.69 1.15 15.12
CA THR A 17 -0.16 1.49 16.43
C THR A 17 0.04 3.00 16.56
N GLY A 18 0.32 3.46 17.79
CA GLY A 18 0.63 4.86 18.06
C GLY A 18 -0.59 5.77 18.26
N PHE A 19 -0.28 6.98 18.76
CA PHE A 19 -1.28 8.02 18.97
C PHE A 19 -1.81 8.53 17.63
N ALA A 20 -3.12 8.74 17.53
CA ALA A 20 -3.80 9.21 16.33
C ALA A 20 -3.63 8.32 15.08
N ARG A 21 -3.37 7.01 15.24
CA ARG A 21 -3.22 6.05 14.13
C ARG A 21 -2.06 6.35 13.18
N SER A 22 -1.02 6.97 13.69
CA SER A 22 0.08 7.47 12.85
C SER A 22 1.02 6.38 12.33
N ASN A 23 1.06 5.20 12.96
CA ASN A 23 1.97 4.12 12.60
C ASN A 23 1.22 2.86 12.18
N ASN A 24 1.68 2.24 11.10
CA ASN A 24 1.19 0.94 10.65
C ASN A 24 2.39 0.01 10.48
N GLU A 25 2.27 -1.23 10.92
CA GLU A 25 3.32 -2.24 10.86
C GLU A 25 2.77 -3.48 10.18
N LEU A 26 3.49 -3.98 9.17
CA LEU A 26 3.19 -5.24 8.48
C LEU A 26 3.98 -6.36 9.13
N MET A 27 3.28 -7.28 9.76
CA MET A 27 3.85 -8.39 10.51
C MET A 27 3.32 -9.75 10.04
N ASP A 28 4.12 -10.78 10.22
CA ASP A 28 3.66 -12.17 10.12
C ASP A 28 3.06 -12.68 11.42
N ALA A 29 2.69 -13.98 11.43
CA ALA A 29 2.12 -14.64 12.60
C ALA A 29 3.11 -14.79 13.77
N ASP A 30 4.41 -14.76 13.49
CA ASP A 30 5.48 -14.85 14.48
C ASP A 30 5.84 -13.48 15.09
N GLY A 31 5.16 -12.39 14.62
CA GLY A 31 5.38 -11.03 15.08
C GLY A 31 6.61 -10.34 14.46
N GLU A 32 7.15 -10.89 13.38
CA GLU A 32 8.27 -10.29 12.67
C GLU A 32 7.80 -9.19 11.74
N THR A 33 8.44 -8.02 11.81
CA THR A 33 8.07 -6.84 11.00
C THR A 33 8.79 -6.83 9.66
N TYR A 34 8.03 -6.67 8.58
CA TYR A 34 8.52 -6.62 7.18
C TYR A 34 8.42 -5.23 6.57
N ALA A 35 7.45 -4.43 6.98
CA ALA A 35 7.31 -3.05 6.53
C ALA A 35 6.62 -2.19 7.59
N THR A 36 6.87 -0.89 7.51
CA THR A 36 6.17 0.11 8.33
C THR A 36 5.70 1.26 7.47
N LEU A 37 4.56 1.87 7.81
CA LEU A 37 4.04 3.07 7.18
C LEU A 37 3.71 4.10 8.25
N VAL A 38 4.39 5.25 8.21
CA VAL A 38 4.25 6.33 9.19
C VAL A 38 3.67 7.57 8.54
N TRP A 39 2.51 8.02 9.00
CA TRP A 39 1.87 9.24 8.52
C TRP A 39 2.56 10.48 9.08
N LYS A 40 2.95 11.41 8.20
CA LYS A 40 3.74 12.60 8.53
C LYS A 40 2.91 13.88 8.72
N SER A 41 1.62 13.83 8.41
CA SER A 41 0.75 15.00 8.57
C SER A 41 -0.58 14.59 9.21
N ILE A 42 -1.18 15.52 9.95
CA ILE A 42 -2.52 15.38 10.55
C ILE A 42 -3.58 15.17 9.46
N LEU A 43 -3.37 15.74 8.26
CA LEU A 43 -4.26 15.58 7.10
C LEU A 43 -4.04 14.25 6.37
N MET A 44 -3.17 13.38 6.88
CA MET A 44 -2.89 12.03 6.36
C MET A 44 -2.55 11.96 4.85
N SER A 45 -2.19 13.10 4.22
CA SER A 45 -1.88 13.15 2.78
C SER A 45 -0.44 12.74 2.43
N LYS A 46 0.43 12.63 3.45
CA LYS A 46 1.85 12.29 3.29
C LYS A 46 2.24 11.20 4.29
N ALA A 47 2.92 10.17 3.80
CA ALA A 47 3.46 9.11 4.64
C ALA A 47 4.87 8.69 4.18
N VAL A 48 5.59 8.07 5.09
CA VAL A 48 6.86 7.39 4.79
C VAL A 48 6.68 5.92 5.07
N GLY A 49 6.91 5.11 4.06
CA GLY A 49 6.98 3.67 4.15
C GLY A 49 8.42 3.21 4.26
N SER A 50 8.68 2.21 5.10
CA SER A 50 10.00 1.62 5.28
C SER A 50 9.91 0.11 5.11
N CYS A 51 10.90 -0.48 4.48
CA CYS A 51 11.09 -1.92 4.39
C CYS A 51 12.59 -2.25 4.35
N ALA A 52 12.96 -3.52 4.26
CA ALA A 52 14.37 -3.92 4.22
C ALA A 52 15.15 -3.31 3.02
N LYS A 53 14.46 -2.88 1.96
CA LYS A 53 15.08 -2.26 0.77
C LYS A 53 15.36 -0.78 0.92
N GLY A 54 14.65 -0.08 1.80
CA GLY A 54 14.80 1.36 1.97
C GLY A 54 13.54 2.04 2.48
N ASN A 55 13.57 3.37 2.40
CA ASN A 55 12.49 4.23 2.83
C ASN A 55 11.91 4.99 1.64
N TYR A 56 10.60 5.10 1.59
CA TYR A 56 9.86 5.68 0.47
C TYR A 56 8.83 6.67 0.97
N GLU A 57 8.78 7.83 0.34
CA GLU A 57 7.78 8.84 0.60
C GLU A 57 6.62 8.67 -0.37
N PHE A 58 5.39 8.75 0.17
CA PHE A 58 4.14 8.75 -0.57
C PHE A 58 3.41 10.05 -0.30
N LYS A 59 2.88 10.67 -1.35
CA LYS A 59 2.07 11.88 -1.26
C LYS A 59 0.87 11.77 -2.16
N TRP A 60 -0.33 11.89 -1.57
CA TRP A 60 -1.57 11.94 -2.34
C TRP A 60 -1.67 13.27 -3.08
N ALA A 61 -1.90 13.21 -4.38
CA ALA A 61 -2.03 14.40 -5.22
C ALA A 61 -3.16 14.25 -6.23
N GLY A 62 -3.80 15.39 -6.55
CA GLY A 62 -4.88 15.47 -7.51
C GLY A 62 -6.25 15.11 -6.93
N PHE A 63 -7.30 15.82 -7.41
CA PHE A 63 -8.69 15.55 -7.02
C PHE A 63 -9.41 14.65 -8.05
N LEU A 64 -9.30 14.98 -9.33
CA LEU A 64 -9.92 14.22 -10.41
C LEU A 64 -9.00 13.14 -11.02
N ARG A 65 -7.70 13.36 -10.95
CA ARG A 65 -6.66 12.42 -11.42
C ARG A 65 -5.73 12.12 -10.26
N ARG A 66 -6.21 11.29 -9.36
CA ARG A 66 -5.48 10.92 -8.16
C ARG A 66 -4.21 10.15 -8.53
N HIS A 67 -3.09 10.58 -8.00
CA HIS A 67 -1.83 9.91 -8.21
C HIS A 67 -0.95 9.96 -6.96
N VAL A 68 -0.12 8.95 -6.81
CA VAL A 68 0.81 8.79 -5.69
C VAL A 68 2.21 8.57 -6.25
N PRO A 69 3.04 9.62 -6.36
CA PRO A 69 4.46 9.44 -6.63
C PRO A 69 5.11 8.68 -5.47
N ILE A 70 6.03 7.80 -5.82
CA ILE A 70 6.85 7.02 -4.89
C ILE A 70 8.27 7.57 -5.00
N VAL A 71 8.74 8.22 -3.94
CA VAL A 71 10.06 8.84 -3.90
C VAL A 71 10.93 8.11 -2.89
N GLU A 72 12.07 7.60 -3.34
CA GLU A 72 13.06 7.02 -2.43
C GLU A 72 13.70 8.13 -1.59
N THR A 73 13.64 8.03 -0.26
CA THR A 73 14.08 9.14 0.62
C THR A 73 15.59 9.34 0.64
N SER A 74 16.37 8.29 0.38
CA SER A 74 17.84 8.35 0.38
C SER A 74 18.41 9.12 -0.80
N SER A 75 17.82 8.96 -1.98
CA SER A 75 18.26 9.59 -3.23
C SER A 75 17.42 10.81 -3.63
N GLY A 76 16.21 10.92 -3.13
CA GLY A 76 15.21 11.89 -3.58
C GLY A 76 14.63 11.57 -4.97
N ASN A 77 14.96 10.42 -5.54
CA ASN A 77 14.50 10.04 -6.87
C ASN A 77 13.08 9.45 -6.83
N LYS A 78 12.26 9.81 -7.81
CA LYS A 78 11.00 9.12 -8.05
C LYS A 78 11.34 7.73 -8.63
N ILE A 79 10.83 6.67 -8.01
CA ILE A 79 11.03 5.29 -8.45
C ILE A 79 9.78 4.66 -9.06
N GLY A 80 8.64 5.34 -8.97
CA GLY A 80 7.38 4.90 -9.52
C GLY A 80 6.24 5.86 -9.23
N GLU A 81 5.07 5.56 -9.77
CA GLU A 81 3.86 6.35 -9.56
C GLU A 81 2.62 5.47 -9.71
N LEU A 82 1.76 5.49 -8.69
CA LEU A 82 0.42 4.89 -8.76
C LEU A 82 -0.57 5.96 -9.26
N ARG A 83 -1.26 5.69 -10.36
CA ARG A 83 -2.33 6.53 -10.92
C ARG A 83 -3.66 5.84 -10.79
N LEU A 84 -4.63 6.51 -10.16
CA LEU A 84 -5.95 5.98 -9.92
C LEU A 84 -6.99 6.67 -10.82
N GLY A 85 -7.89 5.86 -11.38
CA GLY A 85 -9.05 6.32 -12.12
C GLY A 85 -10.29 6.52 -11.24
N LEU A 86 -11.45 6.64 -11.89
CA LEU A 86 -12.72 6.98 -11.23
C LEU A 86 -13.24 5.90 -10.26
N PHE A 87 -12.87 4.63 -10.45
CA PHE A 87 -13.37 3.51 -9.64
C PHE A 87 -12.31 2.95 -8.70
N ASP A 88 -11.44 3.79 -8.15
CA ASP A 88 -10.38 3.40 -7.21
C ASP A 88 -9.47 2.28 -7.72
N SER A 89 -9.38 2.15 -9.04
CA SER A 89 -8.50 1.22 -9.73
C SER A 89 -7.56 1.98 -10.63
N GLY A 90 -6.39 1.43 -10.88
CA GLY A 90 -5.39 2.15 -11.67
C GLY A 90 -4.16 1.32 -11.99
N TRP A 91 -3.08 2.01 -12.24
CA TRP A 91 -1.80 1.43 -12.62
C TRP A 91 -0.67 2.02 -11.81
N LEU A 92 0.15 1.15 -11.26
CA LEU A 92 1.47 1.50 -10.75
C LEU A 92 2.49 1.31 -11.86
N GLN A 93 3.15 2.38 -12.26
CA GLN A 93 4.26 2.38 -13.19
C GLN A 93 5.55 2.57 -12.42
N MET A 94 6.47 1.61 -12.51
CA MET A 94 7.80 1.70 -11.93
C MET A 94 8.78 2.28 -12.94
N GLU A 95 9.80 3.02 -12.48
CA GLU A 95 10.84 3.60 -13.35
C GLU A 95 11.71 2.51 -14.02
N ASN A 96 11.77 1.30 -13.45
CA ASN A 96 12.43 0.14 -14.08
C ASN A 96 11.62 -0.48 -15.25
N GLY A 97 10.50 0.14 -15.65
CA GLY A 97 9.64 -0.28 -16.75
C GLY A 97 8.53 -1.26 -16.36
N ARG A 98 8.56 -1.83 -15.16
CA ARG A 98 7.50 -2.75 -14.71
C ARG A 98 6.22 -2.00 -14.40
N ARG A 99 5.09 -2.67 -14.66
CA ARG A 99 3.75 -2.13 -14.40
C ARG A 99 2.94 -3.14 -13.60
N PHE A 100 2.07 -2.59 -12.75
CA PHE A 100 1.15 -3.41 -11.96
C PHE A 100 -0.23 -2.76 -12.00
N GLN A 101 -1.25 -3.57 -12.26
CA GLN A 101 -2.62 -3.12 -12.19
C GLN A 101 -3.11 -3.19 -10.75
N PHE A 102 -3.59 -2.08 -10.22
CA PHE A 102 -4.25 -1.98 -8.91
C PHE A 102 -5.75 -1.99 -9.10
N LYS A 103 -6.43 -3.00 -8.59
CA LYS A 103 -7.88 -3.19 -8.76
C LYS A 103 -8.58 -3.40 -7.44
N GLN A 104 -9.73 -2.76 -7.28
CA GLN A 104 -10.70 -3.16 -6.29
C GLN A 104 -11.38 -4.46 -6.76
N ILE A 105 -11.21 -5.54 -6.00
CA ILE A 105 -11.75 -6.87 -6.33
C ILE A 105 -13.02 -7.21 -5.57
N SER A 106 -13.38 -6.39 -4.59
CA SER A 106 -14.62 -6.53 -3.82
C SER A 106 -15.02 -5.18 -3.22
N TRP A 107 -16.32 -4.88 -3.24
CA TRP A 107 -16.90 -3.73 -2.55
C TRP A 107 -16.68 -3.75 -1.01
N LYS A 108 -16.24 -4.90 -0.47
CA LYS A 108 -15.89 -5.06 0.95
C LYS A 108 -14.49 -4.51 1.30
N GLY A 109 -13.92 -3.62 0.49
CA GLY A 109 -12.62 -3.01 0.79
C GLY A 109 -11.44 -3.95 0.56
N ARG A 110 -11.43 -4.64 -0.59
CA ARG A 110 -10.32 -5.49 -1.03
C ARG A 110 -9.76 -4.99 -2.34
N TRP A 111 -8.43 -4.84 -2.38
CA TRP A 111 -7.68 -4.46 -3.58
C TRP A 111 -6.56 -5.46 -3.85
N SER A 112 -6.26 -5.67 -5.12
CA SER A 112 -5.14 -6.53 -5.52
C SER A 112 -4.25 -5.84 -6.54
N PHE A 113 -2.98 -6.18 -6.49
CA PHE A 113 -2.03 -5.91 -7.56
C PHE A 113 -1.90 -7.13 -8.46
N PHE A 114 -1.90 -6.87 -9.78
CA PHE A 114 -1.64 -7.84 -10.83
C PHE A 114 -0.50 -7.31 -11.69
N ASP A 115 0.38 -8.18 -12.15
CA ASP A 115 1.43 -7.82 -13.10
C ASP A 115 0.91 -7.69 -14.55
N ASP A 116 1.80 -7.42 -15.49
CA ASP A 116 1.46 -7.28 -16.90
C ASP A 116 0.96 -8.59 -17.54
N LEU A 117 1.23 -9.75 -16.96
CA LEU A 117 0.70 -11.04 -17.38
C LEU A 117 -0.67 -11.35 -16.77
N GLY A 118 -1.15 -10.47 -15.88
CA GLY A 118 -2.40 -10.66 -15.15
C GLY A 118 -2.27 -11.59 -13.95
N GLU A 119 -1.04 -11.93 -13.54
CA GLU A 119 -0.80 -12.73 -12.36
C GLU A 119 -0.90 -11.88 -11.09
N LYS A 120 -1.67 -12.39 -10.13
CA LYS A 120 -1.87 -11.72 -8.86
C LYS A 120 -0.57 -11.73 -8.05
N GLN A 121 -0.18 -10.57 -7.55
CA GLN A 121 0.98 -10.39 -6.70
C GLN A 121 0.60 -10.39 -5.21
N CYS A 122 -0.39 -9.60 -4.85
CA CYS A 122 -0.92 -9.56 -3.49
C CYS A 122 -2.35 -9.06 -3.47
N THR A 123 -3.04 -9.35 -2.36
CA THR A 123 -4.34 -8.78 -2.01
C THR A 123 -4.24 -8.08 -0.67
N LEU A 124 -4.75 -6.88 -0.58
CA LEU A 124 -4.86 -6.08 0.63
C LEU A 124 -6.33 -5.94 1.01
N ALA A 125 -6.66 -6.09 2.27
CA ALA A 125 -8.03 -5.99 2.76
C ALA A 125 -8.07 -5.32 4.11
N PHE A 126 -9.04 -4.43 4.36
CA PHE A 126 -9.36 -4.00 5.71
C PHE A 126 -10.13 -5.10 6.45
N HIS A 127 -9.90 -5.28 7.76
CA HIS A 127 -10.72 -6.19 8.58
C HIS A 127 -12.16 -5.69 8.68
N SER A 128 -12.34 -4.37 8.79
CA SER A 128 -13.60 -3.66 8.60
C SER A 128 -13.28 -2.23 8.15
N TRP A 129 -14.25 -1.52 7.60
CA TRP A 129 -14.08 -0.13 7.18
C TRP A 129 -13.72 0.83 8.34
N MET A 130 -14.01 0.42 9.58
CA MET A 130 -13.63 1.14 10.81
C MET A 130 -12.40 0.53 11.50
N SER A 131 -11.86 -0.58 11.01
CA SER A 131 -10.76 -1.27 11.67
C SER A 131 -9.44 -0.54 11.48
N ARG A 132 -8.58 -0.73 12.47
CA ARG A 132 -7.23 -0.15 12.50
C ARG A 132 -6.18 -1.08 11.89
N GLY A 133 -6.60 -2.02 11.06
CA GLY A 133 -5.69 -2.99 10.48
C GLY A 133 -6.34 -3.75 9.34
N GLY A 134 -5.57 -4.64 8.75
CA GLY A 134 -6.03 -5.44 7.63
C GLY A 134 -5.05 -6.55 7.28
N ASP A 135 -5.46 -7.37 6.33
CA ASP A 135 -4.68 -8.49 5.84
C ASP A 135 -3.93 -8.13 4.56
N ALA A 136 -2.75 -8.72 4.42
CA ALA A 136 -1.97 -8.73 3.19
C ALA A 136 -1.73 -10.19 2.79
N ILE A 137 -2.44 -10.65 1.76
CA ILE A 137 -2.34 -12.01 1.23
C ILE A 137 -1.40 -11.96 0.04
N ILE A 138 -0.30 -12.69 0.12
CA ILE A 138 0.76 -12.73 -0.88
C ILE A 138 0.59 -13.97 -1.75
N ALA A 139 0.61 -13.81 -3.07
CA ALA A 139 0.57 -14.94 -3.99
C ALA A 139 1.87 -15.78 -3.87
N VAL A 140 1.77 -17.09 -4.07
CA VAL A 140 2.86 -18.05 -3.81
C VAL A 140 4.18 -17.66 -4.47
N ASN A 141 4.14 -17.20 -5.73
CA ASN A 141 5.35 -16.84 -6.48
C ASN A 141 5.74 -15.35 -6.32
N ALA A 142 4.91 -14.55 -5.66
CA ALA A 142 5.13 -13.11 -5.59
C ALA A 142 6.24 -12.70 -4.60
N THR A 143 6.64 -13.56 -3.67
CA THR A 143 7.78 -13.31 -2.78
C THR A 143 9.09 -13.12 -3.54
N LEU A 144 9.21 -13.68 -4.74
CA LEU A 144 10.35 -13.49 -5.63
C LEU A 144 10.31 -12.14 -6.38
N ASN A 145 9.16 -11.46 -6.39
CA ASN A 145 9.03 -10.15 -7.01
C ASN A 145 9.76 -9.09 -6.17
N PRO A 146 10.81 -8.46 -6.71
CA PRO A 146 11.57 -7.48 -5.95
C PRO A 146 10.76 -6.20 -5.66
N ASP A 147 9.65 -5.92 -6.36
CA ASP A 147 8.80 -4.76 -6.09
C ASP A 147 7.70 -5.05 -5.07
N LEU A 148 7.52 -6.30 -4.63
CA LEU A 148 6.46 -6.67 -3.69
C LEU A 148 6.42 -5.80 -2.43
N PRO A 149 7.54 -5.43 -1.77
CA PRO A 149 7.50 -4.54 -0.62
C PRO A 149 6.88 -3.18 -0.94
N ILE A 150 7.16 -2.64 -2.13
CA ILE A 150 6.61 -1.36 -2.59
C ILE A 150 5.11 -1.49 -2.88
N LEU A 151 4.68 -2.61 -3.51
CA LEU A 151 3.26 -2.90 -3.75
C LEU A 151 2.47 -2.92 -2.44
N LEU A 152 3.01 -3.57 -1.41
CA LEU A 152 2.36 -3.65 -0.09
C LEU A 152 2.27 -2.28 0.58
N LEU A 153 3.34 -1.48 0.53
CA LEU A 153 3.38 -0.15 1.12
C LEU A 153 2.46 0.84 0.40
N VAL A 154 2.61 0.99 -0.93
CA VAL A 154 1.81 1.95 -1.70
C VAL A 154 0.33 1.54 -1.76
N GLY A 155 0.05 0.25 -1.83
CA GLY A 155 -1.31 -0.27 -1.79
C GLY A 155 -2.00 0.03 -0.46
N TRP A 156 -1.34 -0.23 0.67
CA TRP A 156 -1.88 0.09 1.99
C TRP A 156 -2.09 1.61 2.16
N TYR A 157 -1.12 2.40 1.71
CA TYR A 157 -1.25 3.87 1.69
C TYR A 157 -2.47 4.31 0.87
N ALA A 158 -2.61 3.83 -0.37
CA ALA A 158 -3.69 4.21 -1.27
C ALA A 158 -5.08 3.83 -0.73
N MET A 159 -5.22 2.60 -0.19
CA MET A 159 -6.46 2.15 0.44
C MET A 159 -6.90 3.06 1.59
N ASN A 160 -5.96 3.46 2.46
CA ASN A 160 -6.26 4.37 3.56
C ASN A 160 -6.70 5.75 3.05
N MET A 161 -6.09 6.27 1.98
CA MET A 161 -6.46 7.55 1.36
C MET A 161 -7.85 7.49 0.72
N ILE A 162 -8.15 6.42 -0.04
CA ILE A 162 -9.46 6.18 -0.64
C ILE A 162 -10.54 6.13 0.45
N ASN A 163 -10.29 5.39 1.53
CA ASN A 163 -11.23 5.28 2.64
C ASN A 163 -11.45 6.63 3.35
N ALA A 164 -10.42 7.42 3.54
CA ALA A 164 -10.52 8.76 4.14
C ALA A 164 -11.35 9.72 3.28
N GLU A 165 -11.18 9.70 1.95
CA GLU A 165 -11.99 10.49 1.03
C GLU A 165 -13.48 10.08 1.08
N ALA A 166 -13.77 8.77 1.11
CA ALA A 166 -15.14 8.26 1.21
C ALA A 166 -15.85 8.72 2.48
N ILE A 167 -15.18 8.67 3.64
CA ILE A 167 -15.73 9.14 4.92
C ILE A 167 -16.02 10.65 4.86
N THR A 168 -15.12 11.44 4.29
CA THR A 168 -15.29 12.89 4.18
C THR A 168 -16.50 13.23 3.33
N THR A 169 -16.71 12.55 2.21
CA THR A 169 -17.84 12.78 1.31
C THR A 169 -19.19 12.45 1.97
N MET A 170 -19.24 11.40 2.79
CA MET A 170 -20.47 11.02 3.53
C MET A 170 -20.83 12.00 4.65
N SER A 171 -19.88 12.76 5.17
CA SER A 171 -20.10 13.70 6.28
C SER A 171 -20.69 15.05 5.82
N TYR A 172 -20.70 15.34 4.53
CA TYR A 172 -21.23 16.59 3.95
C TYR A 172 -22.51 16.38 3.12
N GLY A 173 -23.06 15.19 3.07
CA GLY A 173 -24.36 14.86 2.45
C GLY A 173 -25.42 14.59 3.51
#